data_bc7926c76ca62424c5a14b176fd4251b
#
_entry.id   bc7926c76ca62424c5a14b176fd4251b
#
_cell.length_a   1.000
_cell.length_b   1.000
_cell.length_c   1.000
_cell.angle_alpha   90.00
_cell.angle_beta   90.00
_cell.angle_gamma   90.00
#
_symmetry.space_group_name_H-M   'P 1'
#
loop_
_entity.id
_entity.type
_entity.pdbx_description
1 polymer ?
#
loop_
_entity_poly.entity_id
_entity_poly.type
_entity_poly.pdbx_seq_one_letter_code
_entity_poly.pdbx_strand_id
1 'polypeptide(L)'
;GPRLRITRRLGDLPGLTRKSTLVKDILLPAVRKEKNIYGDKSGEFTSLEGDLDSFQDIQYISQKPIGLSSRSNPVTYIKAYDDIRKLYAQQSLSKQRGFQSKHFSFNVDGGRCPNCKGEGTVKIEMQFMADVDLVCEECNGKRFKKEVLEVAFEGKSIHDVLTMSIDEAIAFFQLHKQTKIADK
;
A
#
# COMPACT_ATOMS: atom_id res chain seq x y z
N GLY A 1 -19.27 18.80 21.30
CA GLY A 1 -18.33 18.96 20.19
C GLY A 1 -18.99 19.71 19.05
N PRO A 2 -18.25 20.36 18.16
CA PRO A 2 -18.79 21.12 17.04
C PRO A 2 -19.64 20.22 16.14
N ARG A 3 -20.81 20.70 15.75
CA ARG A 3 -21.73 19.97 14.89
C ARG A 3 -21.81 20.64 13.53
N LEU A 4 -21.59 19.87 12.48
CA LEU A 4 -21.85 20.28 11.11
C LEU A 4 -23.19 19.70 10.65
N ARG A 5 -23.95 20.53 9.95
CA ARG A 5 -25.22 20.15 9.32
C ARG A 5 -25.16 20.49 7.83
N ILE A 6 -25.42 19.51 6.99
CA ILE A 6 -25.62 19.74 5.57
C ILE A 6 -27.06 19.43 5.22
N THR A 7 -27.72 20.33 4.53
CA THR A 7 -29.11 20.18 4.12
C THR A 7 -29.19 20.02 2.62
N ARG A 8 -29.99 19.06 2.18
CA ARG A 8 -30.28 18.79 0.76
C ARG A 8 -31.77 18.53 0.58
N ARG A 9 -32.33 18.99 -0.55
CA ARG A 9 -33.70 18.66 -0.94
C ARG A 9 -33.73 17.21 -1.45
N LEU A 10 -34.66 16.42 -0.94
CA LEU A 10 -34.82 14.97 -1.21
C LEU A 10 -35.35 14.64 -2.61
N GLY A 11 -35.59 15.65 -3.49
CA GLY A 11 -36.26 15.45 -4.78
C GLY A 11 -35.40 15.08 -5.98
N ASP A 12 -34.08 15.23 -5.92
CA ASP A 12 -33.27 15.34 -7.15
C ASP A 12 -32.27 14.20 -7.43
N LEU A 13 -32.40 13.04 -6.79
CA LEU A 13 -31.49 11.93 -7.08
C LEU A 13 -32.16 10.56 -7.17
N PRO A 14 -32.20 9.95 -8.34
CA PRO A 14 -32.44 8.51 -8.46
C PRO A 14 -31.20 7.75 -7.93
N GLY A 15 -31.36 7.01 -6.84
CA GLY A 15 -30.43 5.96 -6.44
C GLY A 15 -29.37 6.30 -5.40
N LEU A 16 -29.37 7.45 -4.73
CA LEU A 16 -28.36 7.82 -3.74
C LEU A 16 -28.80 7.57 -2.29
N THR A 17 -28.73 6.31 -1.88
CA THR A 17 -28.99 5.90 -0.48
C THR A 17 -27.70 5.56 0.29
N ARG A 18 -26.53 5.93 -0.21
CA ARG A 18 -25.28 5.54 0.44
C ARG A 18 -24.72 6.71 1.26
N LYS A 19 -24.61 6.51 2.59
CA LYS A 19 -23.95 7.43 3.54
C LYS A 19 -22.58 7.89 3.05
N SER A 20 -21.83 7.01 2.41
CA SER A 20 -20.51 7.30 1.84
C SER A 20 -20.53 8.36 0.75
N THR A 21 -21.55 8.39 -0.11
CA THR A 21 -21.68 9.42 -1.15
C THR A 21 -21.97 10.79 -0.55
N LEU A 22 -22.87 10.83 0.44
CA LEU A 22 -23.15 12.09 1.15
C LEU A 22 -21.88 12.66 1.79
N VAL A 23 -21.10 11.82 2.44
CA VAL A 23 -19.88 12.27 3.12
C VAL A 23 -18.78 12.60 2.13
N LYS A 24 -18.50 11.71 1.16
CA LYS A 24 -17.35 11.83 0.25
C LYS A 24 -17.58 12.85 -0.87
N ASP A 25 -18.78 12.82 -1.49
CA ASP A 25 -19.01 13.55 -2.74
C ASP A 25 -19.70 14.91 -2.49
N ILE A 26 -20.25 15.13 -1.30
CA ILE A 26 -20.94 16.38 -0.95
C ILE A 26 -20.27 17.07 0.25
N LEU A 27 -20.31 16.46 1.44
CA LEU A 27 -19.88 17.12 2.67
C LEU A 27 -18.38 17.46 2.65
N LEU A 28 -17.53 16.51 2.34
CA LEU A 28 -16.08 16.72 2.34
C LEU A 28 -15.63 17.81 1.36
N PRO A 29 -16.05 17.80 0.07
CA PRO A 29 -15.70 18.87 -0.85
C PRO A 29 -16.31 20.21 -0.49
N ALA A 30 -17.54 20.24 0.08
CA ALA A 30 -18.17 21.47 0.54
C ALA A 30 -17.36 22.14 1.67
N VAL A 31 -16.98 21.37 2.70
CA VAL A 31 -16.17 21.89 3.81
C VAL A 31 -14.77 22.32 3.34
N ARG A 32 -14.14 21.56 2.43
CA ARG A 32 -12.84 21.96 1.86
C ARG A 32 -12.91 23.27 1.11
N LYS A 33 -13.98 23.47 0.34
CA LYS A 33 -14.22 24.71 -0.39
C LYS A 33 -14.35 25.91 0.56
N GLU A 34 -15.12 25.79 1.63
CA GLU A 34 -15.27 26.86 2.64
C GLU A 34 -13.94 27.18 3.34
N LYS A 35 -13.09 26.20 3.52
CA LYS A 35 -11.75 26.36 4.10
C LYS A 35 -10.67 26.78 3.09
N ASN A 36 -11.02 27.04 1.83
CA ASN A 36 -10.07 27.31 0.76
C ASN A 36 -9.02 26.21 0.55
N ILE A 37 -9.35 24.97 0.90
CA ILE A 37 -8.51 23.80 0.67
C ILE A 37 -8.80 23.28 -0.73
N TYR A 38 -7.77 23.13 -1.56
CA TYR A 38 -7.93 22.59 -2.90
C TYR A 38 -8.49 21.14 -2.88
N GLY A 39 -9.46 20.85 -3.74
CA GLY A 39 -10.11 19.55 -3.78
C GLY A 39 -11.12 19.42 -4.91
N ASP A 40 -11.81 18.27 -4.91
CA ASP A 40 -12.83 17.96 -5.91
C ASP A 40 -14.04 18.89 -5.82
N LYS A 41 -14.76 19.02 -6.95
CA LYS A 41 -15.99 19.80 -7.02
C LYS A 41 -17.07 19.12 -6.16
N SER A 42 -17.72 19.90 -5.29
CA SER A 42 -18.82 19.40 -4.45
C SER A 42 -20.04 19.06 -5.31
N GLY A 43 -20.73 17.98 -4.95
CA GLY A 43 -22.09 17.74 -5.42
C GLY A 43 -23.07 18.82 -4.91
N GLU A 44 -24.28 18.87 -5.48
CA GLU A 44 -25.29 19.87 -5.11
C GLU A 44 -25.80 19.69 -3.69
N PHE A 45 -25.90 20.80 -2.94
CA PHE A 45 -26.50 20.87 -1.62
C PHE A 45 -27.14 22.25 -1.41
N THR A 46 -28.06 22.34 -0.46
CA THR A 46 -28.84 23.58 -0.22
C THR A 46 -28.11 24.51 0.75
N SER A 47 -27.63 23.99 1.86
CA SER A 47 -26.88 24.74 2.86
C SER A 47 -25.88 23.87 3.61
N LEU A 48 -24.79 24.47 4.03
CA LEU A 48 -23.82 23.93 4.98
C LEU A 48 -23.77 24.88 6.19
N GLU A 49 -24.14 24.33 7.34
CA GLU A 49 -24.25 25.10 8.59
C GLU A 49 -23.41 24.43 9.68
N GLY A 50 -22.83 25.21 10.54
CA GLY A 50 -22.09 24.74 11.69
C GLY A 50 -20.85 25.58 11.98
N ASP A 51 -20.14 25.19 13.01
CA ASP A 51 -18.90 25.84 13.43
C ASP A 51 -17.71 25.33 12.63
N LEU A 52 -17.54 25.85 11.42
CA LEU A 52 -16.45 25.48 10.52
C LEU A 52 -15.10 26.01 11.01
N ASP A 53 -15.08 27.06 11.79
CA ASP A 53 -13.85 27.69 12.27
C ASP A 53 -13.16 26.89 13.38
N SER A 54 -13.89 26.00 14.03
CA SER A 54 -13.33 25.09 15.03
C SER A 54 -12.41 24.00 14.45
N PHE A 55 -12.40 23.80 13.12
CA PHE A 55 -11.55 22.82 12.46
C PHE A 55 -10.36 23.49 11.78
N GLN A 56 -9.16 22.98 12.01
CA GLN A 56 -7.96 23.41 11.29
C GLN A 56 -7.77 22.63 9.99
N ASP A 57 -8.09 21.33 10.00
CA ASP A 57 -7.95 20.43 8.86
C ASP A 57 -9.09 19.42 8.83
N ILE A 58 -9.35 18.86 7.65
CA ILE A 58 -10.32 17.78 7.45
C ILE A 58 -9.69 16.66 6.64
N GLN A 59 -9.63 15.47 7.23
CA GLN A 59 -9.09 14.27 6.60
C GLN A 59 -10.20 13.25 6.36
N TYR A 60 -10.17 12.64 5.18
CA TYR A 60 -11.08 11.55 4.83
C TYR A 60 -10.35 10.21 4.90
N ILE A 61 -10.76 9.40 5.85
CA ILE A 61 -10.27 8.02 5.97
C ILE A 61 -11.23 7.10 5.21
N SER A 62 -10.79 6.59 4.08
CA SER A 62 -11.59 5.68 3.27
C SER A 62 -11.55 4.26 3.81
N GLN A 63 -12.62 3.48 3.53
CA GLN A 63 -12.65 2.03 3.83
C GLN A 63 -11.88 1.20 2.79
N LYS A 64 -11.29 1.84 1.78
CA LYS A 64 -10.47 1.12 0.81
C LYS A 64 -9.24 0.57 1.50
N PRO A 65 -8.84 -0.67 1.20
CA PRO A 65 -7.62 -1.24 1.75
C PRO A 65 -6.42 -0.36 1.40
N ILE A 66 -5.46 -0.26 2.32
CA ILE A 66 -4.19 0.42 2.10
C ILE A 66 -3.45 -0.35 1.00
N GLY A 67 -3.10 0.34 -0.08
CA GLY A 67 -2.38 -0.26 -1.18
C GLY A 67 -3.29 -0.95 -2.20
N LEU A 68 -3.60 -0.23 -3.27
CA LEU A 68 -4.39 -0.73 -4.41
C LEU A 68 -3.54 -1.52 -5.42
N SER A 69 -2.24 -1.66 -5.19
CA SER A 69 -1.36 -2.39 -6.10
C SER A 69 -0.76 -3.62 -5.42
N SER A 70 -0.50 -4.65 -6.21
CA SER A 70 0.24 -5.86 -5.81
C SER A 70 1.62 -5.57 -5.20
N ARG A 71 2.13 -4.35 -5.40
CA ARG A 71 3.40 -3.83 -4.86
C ARG A 71 3.26 -3.17 -3.50
N SER A 72 2.04 -2.92 -3.05
CA SER A 72 1.79 -2.34 -1.74
C SER A 72 1.88 -3.41 -0.67
N ASN A 73 2.91 -3.32 0.17
CA ASN A 73 3.15 -4.26 1.25
C ASN A 73 3.28 -3.47 2.56
N PRO A 74 2.68 -3.91 3.66
CA PRO A 74 2.81 -3.26 4.97
C PRO A 74 4.24 -2.95 5.37
N VAL A 75 5.16 -3.88 5.12
CA VAL A 75 6.60 -3.72 5.44
C VAL A 75 7.25 -2.54 4.72
N THR A 76 6.76 -2.18 3.53
CA THR A 76 7.20 -0.99 2.80
C THR A 76 6.62 0.28 3.41
N TYR A 77 5.36 0.24 3.83
CA TYR A 77 4.68 1.38 4.43
C TYR A 77 5.33 1.83 5.74
N ILE A 78 5.68 0.89 6.62
CA ILE A 78 6.39 1.16 7.88
C ILE A 78 7.90 1.40 7.69
N LYS A 79 8.41 1.38 6.45
CA LYS A 79 9.83 1.54 6.09
C LYS A 79 10.78 0.49 6.68
N ALA A 80 10.27 -0.62 7.21
CA ALA A 80 11.10 -1.73 7.68
C ALA A 80 11.82 -2.44 6.52
N TYR A 81 11.20 -2.42 5.33
CA TYR A 81 11.77 -3.06 4.15
C TYR A 81 13.13 -2.47 3.72
N ASP A 82 13.37 -1.20 3.95
CA ASP A 82 14.64 -0.57 3.62
C ASP A 82 15.80 -1.15 4.45
N ASP A 83 15.56 -1.44 5.71
CA ASP A 83 16.57 -2.04 6.59
C ASP A 83 16.74 -3.54 6.29
N ILE A 84 15.66 -4.24 5.96
CA ILE A 84 15.73 -5.64 5.48
C ILE A 84 16.58 -5.74 4.22
N ARG A 85 16.37 -4.87 3.22
CA ARG A 85 17.16 -4.84 1.99
C ARG A 85 18.66 -4.58 2.25
N LYS A 86 18.98 -3.69 3.18
CA LYS A 86 20.38 -3.44 3.60
C LYS A 86 20.99 -4.68 4.27
N LEU A 87 20.23 -5.37 5.11
CA LEU A 87 20.67 -6.59 5.79
C LEU A 87 21.05 -7.67 4.78
N TYR A 88 20.22 -7.90 3.77
CA TYR A 88 20.49 -8.87 2.72
C TYR A 88 21.68 -8.46 1.83
N ALA A 89 21.84 -7.17 1.54
CA ALA A 89 22.99 -6.67 0.78
C ALA A 89 24.34 -6.83 1.53
N GLN A 90 24.31 -6.94 2.85
CA GLN A 90 25.49 -7.13 3.68
C GLN A 90 25.94 -8.61 3.78
N GLN A 91 25.12 -9.56 3.32
CA GLN A 91 25.45 -10.97 3.38
C GLN A 91 26.68 -11.30 2.51
N SER A 92 27.46 -12.31 2.91
CA SER A 92 28.70 -12.70 2.23
C SER A 92 28.49 -12.98 0.73
N LEU A 93 27.42 -13.73 0.39
CA LEU A 93 27.09 -14.06 -1.00
C LEU A 93 26.69 -12.81 -1.79
N SER A 94 25.99 -11.85 -1.17
CA SER A 94 25.65 -10.57 -1.80
C SER A 94 26.90 -9.78 -2.16
N LYS A 95 27.86 -9.71 -1.25
CA LYS A 95 29.13 -9.00 -1.48
C LYS A 95 29.95 -9.66 -2.59
N GLN A 96 30.02 -11.00 -2.62
CA GLN A 96 30.71 -11.74 -3.68
C GLN A 96 30.10 -11.49 -5.07
N ARG A 97 28.76 -11.38 -5.16
CA ARG A 97 28.05 -11.14 -6.41
C ARG A 97 27.84 -9.66 -6.75
N GLY A 98 28.32 -8.75 -5.92
CA GLY A 98 28.15 -7.30 -6.11
C GLY A 98 26.70 -6.82 -5.94
N PHE A 99 25.87 -7.56 -5.18
CA PHE A 99 24.48 -7.17 -4.94
C PHE A 99 24.40 -6.02 -3.95
N GLN A 100 23.60 -5.02 -4.31
CA GLN A 100 23.27 -3.87 -3.50
C GLN A 100 21.83 -3.96 -3.00
N SER A 101 21.42 -3.11 -2.07
CA SER A 101 20.05 -3.08 -1.53
C SER A 101 18.97 -2.98 -2.61
N LYS A 102 19.25 -2.36 -3.76
CA LYS A 102 18.32 -2.28 -4.89
C LYS A 102 17.95 -3.65 -5.48
N HIS A 103 18.88 -4.62 -5.44
CA HIS A 103 18.65 -5.97 -5.98
C HIS A 103 17.63 -6.76 -5.15
N PHE A 104 17.44 -6.39 -3.90
CA PHE A 104 16.45 -6.95 -2.99
C PHE A 104 15.12 -6.18 -3.00
N SER A 105 14.88 -5.34 -4.02
CA SER A 105 13.62 -4.61 -4.19
C SER A 105 12.79 -5.24 -5.30
N PHE A 106 11.51 -5.51 -5.02
CA PHE A 106 10.57 -5.96 -6.04
C PHE A 106 9.98 -4.79 -6.87
N ASN A 107 10.29 -3.54 -6.49
CA ASN A 107 9.79 -2.33 -7.18
C ASN A 107 10.79 -1.76 -8.20
N VAL A 108 12.07 -2.12 -8.08
CA VAL A 108 13.16 -1.55 -8.89
C VAL A 108 13.85 -2.64 -9.70
N ASP A 109 14.31 -2.30 -10.90
CA ASP A 109 15.06 -3.23 -11.73
C ASP A 109 16.41 -3.59 -11.11
N GLY A 110 16.83 -4.82 -11.37
CA GLY A 110 18.09 -5.38 -10.89
C GLY A 110 17.93 -6.81 -10.39
N GLY A 111 17.14 -7.00 -9.32
CA GLY A 111 16.92 -8.31 -8.73
C GLY A 111 15.51 -8.86 -8.84
N ARG A 112 14.54 -8.05 -9.23
CA ARG A 112 13.16 -8.51 -9.45
C ARG A 112 13.05 -9.42 -10.67
N CYS A 113 12.09 -10.33 -10.68
CA CYS A 113 11.77 -11.14 -11.83
C CYS A 113 11.43 -10.25 -13.05
N PRO A 114 12.05 -10.45 -14.20
CA PRO A 114 11.81 -9.63 -15.38
C PRO A 114 10.42 -9.84 -15.97
N ASN A 115 9.88 -11.05 -15.91
CA ASN A 115 8.59 -11.41 -16.47
C ASN A 115 7.44 -10.72 -15.73
N CYS A 116 7.28 -10.98 -14.43
CA CYS A 116 6.22 -10.35 -13.64
C CYS A 116 6.60 -8.97 -13.07
N LYS A 117 7.80 -8.47 -13.37
CA LYS A 117 8.31 -7.18 -12.87
C LYS A 117 8.20 -7.02 -11.34
N GLY A 118 8.31 -8.12 -10.61
CA GLY A 118 8.27 -8.15 -9.15
C GLY A 118 6.86 -8.30 -8.55
N GLU A 119 5.84 -8.53 -9.35
CA GLU A 119 4.46 -8.73 -8.85
C GLU A 119 4.21 -10.15 -8.34
N GLY A 120 4.97 -11.12 -8.83
CA GLY A 120 4.75 -12.54 -8.53
C GLY A 120 3.65 -13.18 -9.37
N THR A 121 2.78 -12.37 -9.96
CA THR A 121 1.69 -12.77 -10.85
C THR A 121 1.79 -12.05 -12.19
N VAL A 122 1.20 -12.63 -13.22
CA VAL A 122 1.02 -12.03 -14.54
C VAL A 122 -0.47 -11.86 -14.78
N LYS A 123 -0.88 -10.63 -15.04
CA LYS A 123 -2.26 -10.29 -15.30
C LYS A 123 -2.61 -10.56 -16.75
N ILE A 124 -3.67 -11.33 -16.99
CA ILE A 124 -4.24 -11.54 -18.32
C ILE A 124 -5.53 -10.73 -18.41
N GLU A 125 -5.51 -9.72 -19.25
CA GLU A 125 -6.67 -8.89 -19.54
C GLU A 125 -7.61 -9.62 -20.51
N MET A 126 -8.88 -9.75 -20.12
CA MET A 126 -9.91 -10.37 -20.95
C MET A 126 -10.93 -9.34 -21.39
N GLN A 127 -11.22 -9.30 -22.72
CA GLN A 127 -12.11 -8.29 -23.31
C GLN A 127 -13.56 -8.32 -22.77
N PHE A 128 -14.05 -9.49 -22.32
CA PHE A 128 -15.45 -9.67 -21.93
C PHE A 128 -15.64 -10.31 -20.55
N MET A 129 -14.56 -10.57 -19.81
CA MET A 129 -14.59 -11.17 -18.47
C MET A 129 -13.66 -10.41 -17.54
N ALA A 130 -13.76 -10.70 -16.24
CA ALA A 130 -12.82 -10.15 -15.28
C ALA A 130 -11.38 -10.63 -15.57
N ASP A 131 -10.42 -9.73 -15.39
CA ASP A 131 -9.01 -10.05 -15.55
C ASP A 131 -8.61 -11.19 -14.60
N VAL A 132 -7.71 -12.05 -15.05
CA VAL A 132 -7.21 -13.19 -14.29
C VAL A 132 -5.74 -12.98 -13.96
N ASP A 133 -5.41 -13.09 -12.69
CA ASP A 133 -4.03 -13.06 -12.20
C ASP A 133 -3.48 -14.50 -12.11
N LEU A 134 -2.51 -14.85 -12.95
CA LEU A 134 -1.83 -16.13 -12.92
C LEU A 134 -0.49 -16.03 -12.21
N VAL A 135 -0.11 -17.06 -11.46
CA VAL A 135 1.21 -17.14 -10.85
C VAL A 135 2.28 -17.09 -11.93
N CYS A 136 3.28 -16.24 -11.77
CA CYS A 136 4.37 -16.13 -12.72
C CYS A 136 5.19 -17.42 -12.76
N GLU A 137 5.24 -18.08 -13.91
CA GLU A 137 5.93 -19.36 -14.09
C GLU A 137 7.46 -19.25 -13.92
N GLU A 138 8.05 -18.11 -14.30
CA GLU A 138 9.49 -17.89 -14.20
C GLU A 138 9.98 -17.83 -12.76
N CYS A 139 9.29 -17.11 -11.89
CA CYS A 139 9.67 -16.95 -10.47
C CYS A 139 8.82 -17.78 -9.53
N ASN A 140 7.79 -18.49 -10.01
CA ASN A 140 6.84 -19.25 -9.19
C ASN A 140 6.26 -18.43 -8.03
N GLY A 141 5.86 -17.20 -8.31
CA GLY A 141 5.30 -16.28 -7.32
C GLY A 141 6.33 -15.59 -6.42
N LYS A 142 7.61 -15.95 -6.49
CA LYS A 142 8.65 -15.48 -5.56
C LYS A 142 9.14 -14.06 -5.81
N ARG A 143 8.73 -13.40 -6.91
CA ARG A 143 8.98 -11.98 -7.24
C ARG A 143 10.41 -11.62 -7.63
N PHE A 144 11.41 -12.45 -7.32
CA PHE A 144 12.83 -12.18 -7.53
C PHE A 144 13.47 -13.19 -8.48
N LYS A 145 14.63 -12.82 -9.02
CA LYS A 145 15.49 -13.73 -9.77
C LYS A 145 16.05 -14.83 -8.86
N LYS A 146 16.36 -15.98 -9.42
CA LYS A 146 16.90 -17.15 -8.68
C LYS A 146 18.18 -16.80 -7.92
N GLU A 147 19.08 -16.05 -8.55
CA GLU A 147 20.37 -15.66 -7.96
C GLU A 147 20.20 -14.76 -6.72
N VAL A 148 19.15 -13.95 -6.67
CA VAL A 148 18.83 -13.12 -5.50
C VAL A 148 18.22 -13.94 -4.38
N LEU A 149 17.42 -14.96 -4.73
CA LEU A 149 16.80 -15.87 -3.76
C LEU A 149 17.80 -16.82 -3.09
N GLU A 150 18.96 -17.05 -3.68
CA GLU A 150 20.05 -17.83 -3.09
C GLU A 150 20.72 -17.12 -1.92
N VAL A 151 20.58 -15.77 -1.85
CA VAL A 151 21.07 -15.03 -0.69
C VAL A 151 20.14 -15.25 0.49
N ALA A 152 20.68 -15.82 1.55
CA ALA A 152 19.94 -16.10 2.77
C ALA A 152 20.54 -15.33 3.95
N PHE A 153 19.66 -14.89 4.85
CA PHE A 153 20.00 -14.47 6.20
C PHE A 153 19.39 -15.48 7.16
N GLU A 154 20.24 -16.11 7.99
CA GLU A 154 19.82 -17.16 8.92
C GLU A 154 18.92 -18.25 8.28
N GLY A 155 19.33 -18.69 7.08
CA GLY A 155 18.63 -19.73 6.33
C GLY A 155 17.34 -19.29 5.63
N LYS A 156 16.96 -18.02 5.70
CA LYS A 156 15.75 -17.46 5.06
C LYS A 156 16.13 -16.55 3.89
N SER A 157 15.53 -16.80 2.73
CA SER A 157 15.63 -15.88 1.58
C SER A 157 14.81 -14.62 1.80
N ILE A 158 15.03 -13.61 0.95
CA ILE A 158 14.20 -12.38 1.00
C ILE A 158 12.72 -12.69 0.77
N HIS A 159 12.40 -13.68 -0.05
CA HIS A 159 11.02 -14.10 -0.29
C HIS A 159 10.41 -14.72 0.98
N ASP A 160 11.14 -15.59 1.67
CA ASP A 160 10.65 -16.25 2.88
C ASP A 160 10.29 -15.22 3.96
N VAL A 161 11.14 -14.19 4.12
CA VAL A 161 10.85 -13.10 5.07
C VAL A 161 9.62 -12.29 4.66
N LEU A 162 9.42 -12.05 3.36
CA LEU A 162 8.24 -11.31 2.88
C LEU A 162 6.93 -12.10 2.99
N THR A 163 7.01 -13.41 3.16
CA THR A 163 5.84 -14.29 3.35
C THR A 163 5.53 -14.61 4.80
N MET A 164 6.40 -14.21 5.73
CA MET A 164 6.13 -14.32 7.17
C MET A 164 4.96 -13.43 7.57
N SER A 165 4.20 -13.88 8.55
CA SER A 165 3.30 -13.01 9.30
C SER A 165 4.11 -11.95 10.07
N ILE A 166 3.46 -10.88 10.52
CA ILE A 166 4.15 -9.83 11.30
C ILE A 166 4.75 -10.40 12.57
N ASP A 167 4.01 -11.24 13.30
CA ASP A 167 4.49 -11.85 14.54
C ASP A 167 5.70 -12.77 14.31
N GLU A 168 5.68 -13.57 13.25
CA GLU A 168 6.82 -14.42 12.85
C GLU A 168 8.04 -13.58 12.48
N ALA A 169 7.85 -12.49 11.74
CA ALA A 169 8.94 -11.60 11.35
C ALA A 169 9.56 -10.89 12.58
N ILE A 170 8.73 -10.40 13.50
CA ILE A 170 9.21 -9.80 14.76
C ILE A 170 10.04 -10.82 15.54
N ALA A 171 9.50 -12.02 15.79
CA ALA A 171 10.20 -13.08 16.51
C ALA A 171 11.53 -13.45 15.83
N PHE A 172 11.52 -13.60 14.49
CA PHE A 172 12.70 -13.92 13.72
C PHE A 172 13.79 -12.85 13.84
N PHE A 173 13.45 -11.57 13.67
CA PHE A 173 14.43 -10.49 13.74
C PHE A 173 14.92 -10.21 15.18
N GLN A 174 14.07 -10.40 16.20
CA GLN A 174 14.49 -10.32 17.60
C GLN A 174 15.48 -11.43 17.96
N LEU A 175 15.21 -12.68 17.58
CA LEU A 175 16.09 -13.82 17.80
C LEU A 175 17.50 -13.59 17.22
N HIS A 176 17.57 -12.97 16.04
CA HIS A 176 18.82 -12.69 15.34
C HIS A 176 19.38 -11.28 15.60
N LYS A 177 18.99 -10.64 16.71
CA LYS A 177 19.49 -9.32 17.18
C LYS A 177 19.31 -8.19 16.18
N GLN A 178 18.30 -8.27 15.31
CA GLN A 178 17.93 -7.21 14.37
C GLN A 178 16.79 -6.36 14.94
N THR A 179 16.97 -5.84 16.16
CA THR A 179 15.93 -5.07 16.91
C THR A 179 15.42 -3.87 16.12
N LYS A 180 16.30 -3.20 15.40
CA LYS A 180 15.91 -2.07 14.53
C LYS A 180 14.84 -2.38 13.49
N ILE A 181 14.76 -3.64 13.05
CA ILE A 181 13.75 -4.11 12.08
C ILE A 181 12.50 -4.57 12.83
N ALA A 182 12.70 -5.24 13.97
CA ALA A 182 11.62 -5.77 14.79
C ALA A 182 10.77 -4.67 15.46
N ASP A 183 11.36 -3.51 15.76
CA ASP A 183 10.71 -2.39 16.45
C ASP A 183 9.92 -1.47 15.51
N LYS A 184 9.91 -1.74 14.22
CA LYS A 184 9.14 -0.99 13.22
C LYS A 184 7.84 -1.68 12.87
#